data_e18ea8771c7d949a00ed231d91e84ea1
#
_entry.id   e18ea8771c7d949a00ed231d91e84ea1
#
_cell.length_a   1.000
_cell.length_b   1.000
_cell.length_c   1.000
_cell.angle_alpha   90.00
_cell.angle_beta   90.00
_cell.angle_gamma   90.00
#
_symmetry.space_group_name_H-M   'P 1'
#
loop_
_entity.id
_entity.type
_entity.pdbx_description
1 polymer ?
#
loop_
_entity_poly.entity_id
_entity_poly.type
_entity_poly.pdbx_seq_one_letter_code
_entity_poly.pdbx_strand_id
1 'polypeptide(L)'
;MAARVCSKHVSALLRARTSTGVPRRCYASAATAPSTLPAGQRQAIEREASLRTPDPAADSQTARLVESHAPFMVPTYVRPPPVFHKGEGCYIWDIENRRYLDFTAGIAVNALGHCDPQVSKILYEQSKTLVHSSNLYYNPWTGALSQLLVEKTREGGGFDAARVFVCNSGSEANEAAIKFARKYGKSVQPDGSKHELVSFQGSFHGRTMGSLSATPNPKYQKPFSPMIPGFKYGTYNDIAGINDLVTEKTCGVIIEPIQGEGGVNVATQEFLLALRKRCTEVGAVLIHDEIQCGLSRTGKLWAHAALPKEAHPDIVTTAKALGNGFPIGATLVTEDVSSKIVTGDHGTTYGGNPLGCRLAHNIVTRLSDPELQKDVLKKEARFRQHFVRIHEAFPDVVQEVRGRGLILGLQLSADPTPVITAARERGLLVITCGTNTLRFVPPLIISDAEIDEGMEILESAMNAVFREPGHIPGTDGQQEMRASR
;
A
#
# COMPACT_ATOMS: atom_id res chain seq x y z
N MET A 1 -43.25 -24.01 -33.85
CA MET A 1 -42.85 -23.43 -35.17
C MET A 1 -42.29 -22.05 -34.93
N ALA A 2 -41.11 -21.79 -35.42
CA ALA A 2 -40.29 -20.60 -35.35
C ALA A 2 -39.07 -20.66 -34.39
N ALA A 3 -38.13 -21.52 -34.81
CA ALA A 3 -36.74 -21.44 -34.36
C ALA A 3 -35.88 -21.89 -35.55
N ARG A 4 -35.47 -20.94 -36.38
CA ARG A 4 -34.38 -21.05 -37.40
C ARG A 4 -34.47 -19.78 -38.27
N VAL A 5 -33.67 -18.80 -37.94
CA VAL A 5 -33.02 -17.85 -38.86
C VAL A 5 -32.31 -16.81 -37.97
N CYS A 6 -31.06 -17.02 -37.61
CA CYS A 6 -30.08 -15.98 -37.31
C CYS A 6 -28.71 -16.61 -37.05
N SER A 7 -28.12 -17.19 -38.11
CA SER A 7 -26.79 -17.76 -38.03
C SER A 7 -26.04 -17.68 -39.37
N LYS A 8 -26.01 -16.54 -39.99
CA LYS A 8 -25.22 -16.32 -41.24
C LYS A 8 -24.66 -14.89 -41.45
N HIS A 9 -24.53 -14.05 -40.46
CA HIS A 9 -24.00 -12.70 -40.70
C HIS A 9 -22.87 -12.21 -39.76
N VAL A 10 -22.22 -13.11 -39.01
CA VAL A 10 -21.08 -12.76 -38.14
C VAL A 10 -19.72 -13.20 -38.67
N SER A 11 -19.68 -13.97 -39.77
CA SER A 11 -18.41 -14.51 -40.30
C SER A 11 -17.69 -13.68 -41.36
N ALA A 12 -18.17 -12.48 -41.66
CA ALA A 12 -17.60 -11.66 -42.73
C ALA A 12 -16.80 -10.43 -42.31
N LEU A 13 -16.68 -10.12 -41.02
CA LEU A 13 -15.97 -8.92 -40.51
C LEU A 13 -14.64 -9.19 -39.80
N LEU A 14 -14.16 -10.44 -39.79
CA LEU A 14 -12.90 -10.82 -39.12
C LEU A 14 -11.75 -11.18 -40.06
N ARG A 15 -11.85 -10.80 -41.38
CA ARG A 15 -10.76 -11.00 -42.36
C ARG A 15 -10.35 -9.72 -43.04
N ALA A 16 -9.83 -8.74 -42.32
CA ALA A 16 -9.01 -7.66 -42.90
C ALA A 16 -8.34 -6.83 -41.80
N ARG A 17 -7.31 -7.36 -41.18
CA ARG A 17 -6.20 -6.59 -40.55
C ARG A 17 -5.03 -7.51 -40.30
N THR A 18 -4.33 -7.87 -41.38
CA THR A 18 -2.97 -8.40 -41.26
C THR A 18 -2.01 -7.32 -41.71
N SER A 19 -0.89 -7.24 -41.01
CA SER A 19 0.36 -6.57 -41.37
C SER A 19 0.50 -5.09 -41.01
N THR A 20 0.99 -4.82 -39.78
CA THR A 20 2.16 -3.97 -39.61
C THR A 20 3.04 -4.64 -38.57
N GLY A 21 4.11 -5.27 -39.02
CA GLY A 21 5.09 -5.96 -38.21
C GLY A 21 5.94 -4.94 -37.44
N VAL A 22 5.88 -5.00 -36.14
CA VAL A 22 6.95 -4.52 -35.26
C VAL A 22 8.04 -5.58 -35.28
N PRO A 23 9.30 -5.27 -35.59
CA PRO A 23 10.35 -6.27 -35.59
C PRO A 23 10.60 -6.75 -34.18
N ARG A 24 10.21 -8.02 -33.90
CA ARG A 24 10.66 -8.75 -32.72
C ARG A 24 12.18 -8.89 -32.83
N ARG A 25 12.94 -8.20 -31.97
CA ARG A 25 14.32 -8.58 -31.72
C ARG A 25 14.28 -9.91 -30.97
N CYS A 26 14.48 -10.99 -31.76
CA CYS A 26 14.89 -12.27 -31.22
C CYS A 26 16.25 -12.07 -30.56
N TYR A 27 16.34 -12.27 -29.25
CA TYR A 27 17.62 -12.51 -28.62
C TYR A 27 18.10 -13.88 -29.12
N ALA A 28 18.93 -13.84 -30.14
CA ALA A 28 19.65 -15.02 -30.61
C ALA A 28 20.53 -15.50 -29.46
N SER A 29 20.52 -16.80 -29.19
CA SER A 29 21.50 -17.45 -28.32
C SER A 29 22.89 -17.09 -28.82
N ALA A 30 23.65 -16.35 -28.01
CA ALA A 30 25.03 -16.02 -28.33
C ALA A 30 25.86 -17.30 -28.30
N ALA A 31 26.19 -17.82 -29.46
CA ALA A 31 27.21 -18.82 -29.63
C ALA A 31 28.55 -18.21 -29.14
N THR A 32 29.24 -18.93 -28.28
CA THR A 32 30.46 -18.64 -27.60
C THR A 32 31.60 -18.23 -28.53
N ALA A 33 31.86 -16.91 -28.60
CA ALA A 33 33.19 -16.40 -28.94
C ALA A 33 34.02 -16.40 -27.66
N PRO A 34 35.34 -16.70 -27.69
CA PRO A 34 36.17 -16.67 -26.51
C PRO A 34 36.23 -15.24 -25.96
N SER A 35 35.69 -15.02 -24.77
CA SER A 35 35.61 -13.71 -24.17
C SER A 35 36.99 -13.24 -23.72
N THR A 36 37.37 -12.04 -24.14
CA THR A 36 38.61 -11.36 -23.76
C THR A 36 38.55 -10.72 -22.38
N LEU A 37 37.49 -10.98 -21.60
CA LEU A 37 37.26 -10.39 -20.29
C LEU A 37 38.16 -11.05 -19.20
N PRO A 38 38.69 -10.26 -18.23
CA PRO A 38 39.41 -10.77 -17.06
C PRO A 38 38.60 -11.80 -16.28
N ALA A 39 39.26 -12.78 -15.66
CA ALA A 39 38.58 -13.88 -14.95
C ALA A 39 37.62 -13.41 -13.85
N GLY A 40 37.94 -12.33 -13.12
CA GLY A 40 37.07 -11.75 -12.10
C GLY A 40 35.77 -11.13 -12.68
N GLN A 41 35.83 -10.53 -13.87
CA GLN A 41 34.63 -10.02 -14.54
C GLN A 41 33.76 -11.14 -15.10
N ARG A 42 34.37 -12.23 -15.58
CA ARG A 42 33.59 -13.43 -15.99
C ARG A 42 32.87 -14.06 -14.81
N GLN A 43 33.52 -14.22 -13.65
CA GLN A 43 32.86 -14.76 -12.46
C GLN A 43 31.74 -13.85 -11.95
N ALA A 44 31.86 -12.52 -12.04
CA ALA A 44 30.80 -11.58 -11.71
C ALA A 44 29.61 -11.72 -12.67
N ILE A 45 29.86 -11.81 -13.99
CA ILE A 45 28.81 -12.00 -15.02
C ILE A 45 28.13 -13.38 -14.88
N GLU A 46 28.90 -14.44 -14.61
CA GLU A 46 28.36 -15.78 -14.39
C GLU A 46 27.52 -15.86 -13.10
N ARG A 47 27.99 -15.20 -12.01
CA ARG A 47 27.23 -15.06 -10.77
C ARG A 47 25.95 -14.25 -11.00
N GLU A 48 25.99 -13.18 -11.75
CA GLU A 48 24.83 -12.37 -12.10
C GLU A 48 23.85 -13.15 -13.00
N ALA A 49 24.34 -13.89 -13.98
CA ALA A 49 23.50 -14.75 -14.81
C ALA A 49 22.82 -15.88 -14.00
N SER A 50 23.50 -16.41 -12.97
CA SER A 50 22.94 -17.42 -12.07
C SER A 50 21.86 -16.89 -11.14
N LEU A 51 21.79 -15.56 -10.92
CA LEU A 51 20.77 -14.90 -10.11
C LEU A 51 19.49 -14.57 -10.90
N ARG A 52 19.50 -14.71 -12.24
CA ARG A 52 18.34 -14.40 -13.07
C ARG A 52 17.30 -15.50 -12.99
N THR A 53 16.08 -15.16 -12.55
CA THR A 53 14.89 -15.94 -12.73
C THR A 53 13.99 -15.22 -13.77
N PRO A 54 14.23 -15.42 -15.08
CA PRO A 54 13.50 -14.68 -16.11
C PRO A 54 11.99 -14.87 -15.96
N ASP A 55 11.24 -13.85 -16.34
CA ASP A 55 9.77 -13.94 -16.37
C ASP A 55 9.32 -15.21 -17.15
N PRO A 56 8.16 -15.80 -16.82
CA PRO A 56 7.65 -16.99 -17.49
C PRO A 56 7.62 -16.84 -19.00
N ALA A 57 8.11 -17.86 -19.72
CA ALA A 57 8.05 -17.89 -21.18
C ALA A 57 6.61 -17.86 -21.71
N ALA A 58 6.43 -17.38 -22.94
CA ALA A 58 5.09 -17.24 -23.55
C ALA A 58 4.34 -18.57 -23.73
N ASP A 59 5.04 -19.70 -23.76
CA ASP A 59 4.50 -21.06 -23.84
C ASP A 59 4.50 -21.80 -22.48
N SER A 60 4.81 -21.10 -21.40
CA SER A 60 4.86 -21.66 -20.04
C SER A 60 3.49 -22.05 -19.51
N GLN A 61 3.48 -22.82 -18.41
CA GLN A 61 2.25 -23.10 -17.66
C GLN A 61 1.59 -21.82 -17.15
N THR A 62 2.41 -20.86 -16.68
CA THR A 62 1.97 -19.54 -16.22
C THR A 62 1.23 -18.79 -17.32
N ALA A 63 1.82 -18.69 -18.53
CA ALA A 63 1.21 -17.97 -19.65
C ALA A 63 -0.14 -18.57 -20.04
N ARG A 64 -0.22 -19.91 -20.15
CA ARG A 64 -1.47 -20.63 -20.46
C ARG A 64 -2.56 -20.39 -19.39
N LEU A 65 -2.19 -20.40 -18.10
CA LEU A 65 -3.13 -20.16 -17.02
C LEU A 65 -3.66 -18.72 -17.08
N VAL A 66 -2.78 -17.73 -17.24
CA VAL A 66 -3.16 -16.32 -17.36
C VAL A 66 -4.08 -16.10 -18.57
N GLU A 67 -3.73 -16.63 -19.74
CA GLU A 67 -4.52 -16.51 -20.97
C GLU A 67 -5.92 -17.11 -20.78
N SER A 68 -6.03 -18.27 -20.11
CA SER A 68 -7.31 -18.93 -19.88
C SER A 68 -8.24 -18.18 -18.91
N HIS A 69 -7.70 -17.45 -17.94
CA HIS A 69 -8.48 -16.78 -16.89
C HIS A 69 -8.69 -15.27 -17.15
N ALA A 70 -7.78 -14.60 -17.85
CA ALA A 70 -7.85 -13.16 -18.09
C ALA A 70 -9.18 -12.67 -18.70
N PRO A 71 -9.82 -13.41 -19.64
CA PRO A 71 -11.10 -12.99 -20.21
C PRO A 71 -12.27 -12.89 -19.21
N PHE A 72 -12.15 -13.54 -18.04
CA PHE A 72 -13.18 -13.54 -17.00
C PHE A 72 -12.95 -12.52 -15.88
N MET A 73 -11.84 -11.77 -15.95
CA MET A 73 -11.47 -10.77 -14.94
C MET A 73 -11.57 -9.35 -15.48
N VAL A 74 -12.20 -8.44 -14.72
CA VAL A 74 -12.19 -7.02 -15.08
C VAL A 74 -10.73 -6.51 -15.02
N PRO A 75 -10.17 -5.89 -16.08
CA PRO A 75 -8.76 -5.54 -16.19
C PRO A 75 -8.41 -4.26 -15.42
N THR A 76 -8.61 -4.25 -14.11
CA THR A 76 -8.37 -3.10 -13.23
C THR A 76 -6.89 -2.91 -12.85
N TYR A 77 -6.05 -3.92 -13.07
CA TYR A 77 -4.61 -3.90 -12.77
C TYR A 77 -3.78 -4.40 -13.93
N VAL A 78 -2.64 -3.75 -14.16
CA VAL A 78 -1.54 -4.34 -14.94
C VAL A 78 -0.80 -5.30 -14.03
N ARG A 79 -0.73 -6.57 -14.41
CA ARG A 79 -0.08 -7.62 -13.61
C ARG A 79 1.19 -8.10 -14.31
N PRO A 80 2.33 -8.20 -13.58
CA PRO A 80 3.51 -8.88 -14.11
C PRO A 80 3.23 -10.38 -14.34
N PRO A 81 4.05 -11.06 -15.14
CA PRO A 81 3.77 -12.44 -15.55
C PRO A 81 3.66 -13.49 -14.44
N PRO A 82 4.44 -13.46 -13.31
CA PRO A 82 4.41 -14.54 -12.33
C PRO A 82 3.03 -14.75 -11.70
N VAL A 83 2.63 -16.02 -11.52
CA VAL A 83 1.42 -16.43 -10.79
C VAL A 83 1.83 -17.06 -9.48
N PHE A 84 1.62 -16.37 -8.38
CA PHE A 84 1.99 -16.82 -7.05
C PHE A 84 0.99 -17.84 -6.50
N HIS A 85 1.49 -18.92 -5.86
CA HIS A 85 0.66 -19.98 -5.29
C HIS A 85 1.07 -20.41 -3.87
N LYS A 86 2.27 -20.04 -3.42
CA LYS A 86 2.80 -20.38 -2.10
C LYS A 86 3.45 -19.17 -1.46
N GLY A 87 3.34 -19.04 -0.14
CA GLY A 87 4.05 -18.05 0.66
C GLY A 87 4.52 -18.63 1.97
N GLU A 88 5.68 -18.15 2.52
CA GLU A 88 6.23 -18.54 3.80
C GLU A 88 7.20 -17.45 4.31
N GLY A 89 6.94 -16.88 5.47
CA GLY A 89 7.76 -15.81 6.02
C GLY A 89 7.84 -14.61 5.08
N CYS A 90 9.04 -14.22 4.67
CA CYS A 90 9.28 -13.11 3.75
C CYS A 90 9.33 -13.52 2.28
N TYR A 91 9.06 -14.78 1.96
CA TYR A 91 9.15 -15.31 0.60
C TYR A 91 7.82 -15.74 0.03
N ILE A 92 7.69 -15.61 -1.30
CA ILE A 92 6.61 -16.20 -2.08
C ILE A 92 7.16 -16.97 -3.27
N TRP A 93 6.39 -17.94 -3.77
CA TRP A 93 6.74 -18.78 -4.90
C TRP A 93 5.66 -18.74 -5.95
N ASP A 94 6.08 -18.69 -7.19
CA ASP A 94 5.16 -18.85 -8.32
C ASP A 94 4.92 -20.32 -8.66
N ILE A 95 3.96 -20.56 -9.57
CA ILE A 95 3.57 -21.94 -9.98
C ILE A 95 4.68 -22.69 -10.71
N GLU A 96 5.76 -22.03 -11.10
CA GLU A 96 6.97 -22.62 -11.67
C GLU A 96 8.06 -22.84 -10.59
N ASN A 97 7.69 -22.72 -9.29
CA ASN A 97 8.55 -22.89 -8.12
C ASN A 97 9.73 -21.90 -8.04
N ARG A 98 9.67 -20.75 -8.71
CA ARG A 98 10.64 -19.69 -8.53
C ARG A 98 10.35 -18.95 -7.23
N ARG A 99 11.39 -18.74 -6.42
CA ARG A 99 11.30 -18.05 -5.13
C ARG A 99 11.55 -16.56 -5.30
N TYR A 100 10.76 -15.77 -4.60
CA TYR A 100 10.91 -14.32 -4.55
C TYR A 100 10.92 -13.84 -3.11
N LEU A 101 11.91 -13.02 -2.75
CA LEU A 101 11.91 -12.25 -1.51
C LEU A 101 10.95 -11.06 -1.68
N ASP A 102 10.02 -10.92 -0.74
CA ASP A 102 8.91 -9.96 -0.89
C ASP A 102 9.11 -8.71 -0.03
N PHE A 103 9.67 -7.66 -0.64
CA PHE A 103 9.74 -6.33 0.00
C PHE A 103 8.46 -5.51 -0.15
N THR A 104 7.38 -6.12 -0.66
CA THR A 104 6.08 -5.47 -0.81
C THR A 104 5.07 -5.88 0.26
N ALA A 105 5.19 -7.10 0.78
CA ALA A 105 4.27 -7.70 1.76
C ALA A 105 2.78 -7.51 1.39
N GLY A 106 2.43 -7.64 0.08
CA GLY A 106 1.07 -7.38 -0.38
C GLY A 106 0.65 -5.91 -0.23
N ILE A 107 1.57 -4.98 -0.35
CA ILE A 107 1.46 -3.54 -0.09
C ILE A 107 1.23 -3.26 1.41
N ALA A 108 2.24 -3.63 2.23
CA ALA A 108 2.26 -3.47 3.69
C ALA A 108 1.15 -4.22 4.44
N VAL A 109 0.65 -5.31 3.89
CA VAL A 109 -0.43 -6.13 4.48
C VAL A 109 0.12 -7.23 5.38
N ASN A 110 1.05 -8.05 4.87
CA ASN A 110 1.58 -9.22 5.55
C ASN A 110 2.69 -8.85 6.55
N ALA A 111 2.33 -8.10 7.61
CA ALA A 111 3.30 -7.60 8.59
C ALA A 111 4.02 -8.72 9.35
N LEU A 112 3.34 -9.84 9.61
CA LEU A 112 3.88 -11.04 10.25
C LEU A 112 4.37 -12.09 9.24
N GLY A 113 4.53 -11.69 7.96
CA GLY A 113 4.92 -12.58 6.88
C GLY A 113 3.78 -13.39 6.29
N HIS A 114 4.10 -14.13 5.24
CA HIS A 114 3.17 -15.02 4.56
C HIS A 114 2.94 -16.30 5.37
N CYS A 115 1.69 -16.76 5.39
CA CYS A 115 1.28 -18.04 5.99
C CYS A 115 1.76 -18.25 7.43
N ASP A 116 1.73 -17.17 8.25
CA ASP A 116 2.10 -17.24 9.66
C ASP A 116 1.38 -18.39 10.38
N PRO A 117 2.10 -19.28 11.11
CA PRO A 117 1.51 -20.48 11.69
C PRO A 117 0.39 -20.20 12.71
N GLN A 118 0.50 -19.12 13.50
CA GLN A 118 -0.54 -18.78 14.48
C GLN A 118 -1.78 -18.22 13.80
N VAL A 119 -1.60 -17.37 12.76
CA VAL A 119 -2.67 -16.88 11.91
C VAL A 119 -3.43 -18.05 11.28
N SER A 120 -2.72 -18.98 10.66
CA SER A 120 -3.29 -20.17 10.04
C SER A 120 -4.06 -21.05 11.03
N LYS A 121 -3.51 -21.26 12.24
CA LYS A 121 -4.15 -22.01 13.33
C LYS A 121 -5.45 -21.35 13.77
N ILE A 122 -5.45 -20.03 14.00
CA ILE A 122 -6.63 -19.28 14.44
C ILE A 122 -7.72 -19.33 13.38
N LEU A 123 -7.38 -19.16 12.11
CA LEU A 123 -8.33 -19.27 10.99
C LEU A 123 -9.00 -20.65 10.98
N TYR A 124 -8.21 -21.72 11.11
CA TYR A 124 -8.72 -23.09 11.16
C TYR A 124 -9.64 -23.34 12.37
N GLU A 125 -9.23 -22.95 13.57
CA GLU A 125 -10.01 -23.15 14.80
C GLU A 125 -11.30 -22.33 14.79
N GLN A 126 -11.21 -21.03 14.47
CA GLN A 126 -12.37 -20.14 14.52
C GLN A 126 -13.38 -20.44 13.42
N SER A 127 -12.92 -20.91 12.25
CA SER A 127 -13.83 -21.32 11.17
C SER A 127 -14.75 -22.48 11.56
N LYS A 128 -14.33 -23.31 12.52
CA LYS A 128 -15.15 -24.42 13.08
C LYS A 128 -16.05 -23.98 14.22
N THR A 129 -15.83 -22.80 14.79
CA THR A 129 -16.59 -22.33 15.95
C THR A 129 -17.72 -21.40 15.53
N LEU A 130 -17.36 -20.24 14.96
CA LEU A 130 -18.32 -19.23 14.51
C LEU A 130 -17.62 -18.26 13.56
N VAL A 131 -18.06 -18.21 12.31
CA VAL A 131 -17.48 -17.30 11.30
C VAL A 131 -18.12 -15.92 11.34
N HIS A 132 -19.47 -15.87 11.43
CA HIS A 132 -20.25 -14.64 11.36
C HIS A 132 -21.52 -14.76 12.21
N SER A 133 -21.91 -13.66 12.87
CA SER A 133 -23.14 -13.58 13.69
C SER A 133 -23.92 -12.29 13.51
N SER A 134 -23.55 -11.43 12.55
CA SER A 134 -24.05 -10.05 12.39
C SER A 134 -23.73 -9.12 13.59
N ASN A 135 -23.73 -7.82 13.36
CA ASN A 135 -23.64 -6.79 14.41
C ASN A 135 -24.95 -6.63 15.21
N LEU A 136 -26.00 -7.37 14.86
CA LEU A 136 -27.24 -7.42 15.64
C LEU A 136 -27.08 -8.20 16.96
N TYR A 137 -26.03 -9.00 17.08
CA TYR A 137 -25.74 -9.81 18.25
C TYR A 137 -24.31 -9.61 18.73
N TYR A 138 -24.11 -9.73 20.03
CA TYR A 138 -22.76 -9.75 20.60
C TYR A 138 -22.05 -11.05 20.26
N ASN A 139 -20.74 -10.96 20.08
CA ASN A 139 -19.84 -12.10 20.07
C ASN A 139 -18.58 -11.80 20.90
N PRO A 140 -17.83 -12.82 21.34
CA PRO A 140 -16.71 -12.61 22.27
C PRO A 140 -15.58 -11.75 21.71
N TRP A 141 -15.44 -11.66 20.37
CA TRP A 141 -14.22 -11.15 19.76
C TRP A 141 -14.31 -9.69 19.32
N THR A 142 -15.49 -9.19 18.94
CA THR A 142 -15.62 -7.79 18.52
C THR A 142 -15.29 -6.83 19.67
N GLY A 143 -15.85 -7.09 20.84
CA GLY A 143 -15.57 -6.31 22.05
C GLY A 143 -14.13 -6.44 22.49
N ALA A 144 -13.60 -7.68 22.53
CA ALA A 144 -12.21 -7.94 22.93
C ALA A 144 -11.20 -7.25 22.00
N LEU A 145 -11.39 -7.29 20.67
CA LEU A 145 -10.55 -6.56 19.72
C LEU A 145 -10.65 -5.05 19.94
N SER A 146 -11.87 -4.52 20.12
CA SER A 146 -12.09 -3.09 20.33
C SER A 146 -11.40 -2.61 21.60
N GLN A 147 -11.54 -3.36 22.70
CA GLN A 147 -10.87 -3.09 23.97
C GLN A 147 -9.35 -3.10 23.80
N LEU A 148 -8.79 -4.15 23.20
CA LEU A 148 -7.35 -4.27 22.96
C LEU A 148 -6.80 -3.10 22.14
N LEU A 149 -7.48 -2.70 21.05
CA LEU A 149 -7.06 -1.57 20.23
C LEU A 149 -7.06 -0.27 21.04
N VAL A 150 -8.07 0.00 21.86
CA VAL A 150 -8.14 1.20 22.71
C VAL A 150 -7.01 1.18 23.75
N GLU A 151 -6.85 0.07 24.50
CA GLU A 151 -5.84 -0.05 25.55
C GLU A 151 -4.43 0.08 24.97
N LYS A 152 -4.10 -0.67 23.92
CA LYS A 152 -2.77 -0.60 23.29
C LYS A 152 -2.47 0.74 22.63
N THR A 153 -3.48 1.45 22.14
CA THR A 153 -3.30 2.82 21.65
C THR A 153 -2.87 3.75 22.78
N ARG A 154 -3.56 3.73 23.91
CA ARG A 154 -3.23 4.57 25.07
C ARG A 154 -1.89 4.20 25.70
N GLU A 155 -1.66 2.90 25.95
CA GLU A 155 -0.40 2.36 26.51
C GLU A 155 0.80 2.70 25.64
N GLY A 156 0.66 2.64 24.32
CA GLY A 156 1.68 2.96 23.34
C GLY A 156 1.97 4.45 23.14
N GLY A 157 1.32 5.32 23.93
CA GLY A 157 1.47 6.78 23.84
C GLY A 157 0.72 7.41 22.65
N GLY A 158 -0.29 6.71 22.11
CA GLY A 158 -1.18 7.24 21.07
C GLY A 158 -2.25 8.21 21.64
N PHE A 159 -3.20 8.55 20.78
CA PHE A 159 -4.30 9.46 21.13
C PHE A 159 -5.28 8.85 22.14
N ASP A 160 -6.18 9.67 22.69
CA ASP A 160 -7.21 9.25 23.64
C ASP A 160 -8.36 8.47 22.95
N ALA A 161 -8.01 7.32 22.36
CA ALA A 161 -8.99 6.42 21.77
C ALA A 161 -10.01 5.95 22.82
N ALA A 162 -11.30 5.98 22.49
CA ALA A 162 -12.36 5.57 23.39
C ALA A 162 -13.17 4.39 22.83
N ARG A 163 -13.47 4.42 21.53
CA ARG A 163 -14.30 3.39 20.87
C ARG A 163 -13.80 3.04 19.49
N VAL A 164 -14.23 1.89 18.99
CA VAL A 164 -13.82 1.33 17.72
C VAL A 164 -15.03 0.88 16.92
N PHE A 165 -15.07 1.26 15.65
CA PHE A 165 -15.94 0.67 14.64
C PHE A 165 -15.11 -0.29 13.79
N VAL A 166 -15.49 -1.57 13.73
CA VAL A 166 -14.79 -2.61 12.95
C VAL A 166 -15.48 -2.80 11.61
N CYS A 167 -14.71 -2.81 10.52
CA CYS A 167 -15.16 -2.99 9.13
C CYS A 167 -14.26 -3.98 8.38
N ASN A 168 -14.26 -4.00 7.03
CA ASN A 168 -13.60 -5.07 6.28
C ASN A 168 -12.41 -4.57 5.43
N SER A 169 -12.19 -3.28 5.34
CA SER A 169 -11.12 -2.70 4.53
C SER A 169 -10.75 -1.29 4.99
N GLY A 170 -9.60 -0.79 4.51
CA GLY A 170 -9.20 0.59 4.75
C GLY A 170 -10.15 1.61 4.11
N SER A 171 -10.68 1.32 2.92
CA SER A 171 -11.69 2.19 2.29
C SER A 171 -12.94 2.32 3.15
N GLU A 172 -13.44 1.21 3.72
CA GLU A 172 -14.59 1.25 4.65
C GLU A 172 -14.25 1.99 5.95
N ALA A 173 -13.04 1.84 6.49
CA ALA A 173 -12.61 2.58 7.67
C ALA A 173 -12.59 4.10 7.39
N ASN A 174 -12.10 4.52 6.22
CA ASN A 174 -12.11 5.92 5.81
C ASN A 174 -13.53 6.43 5.51
N GLU A 175 -14.41 5.62 4.91
CA GLU A 175 -15.84 5.99 4.75
C GLU A 175 -16.50 6.24 6.11
N ALA A 176 -16.22 5.40 7.11
CA ALA A 176 -16.70 5.61 8.48
C ALA A 176 -16.17 6.92 9.06
N ALA A 177 -14.85 7.18 8.95
CA ALA A 177 -14.23 8.40 9.45
C ALA A 177 -14.79 9.67 8.78
N ILE A 178 -15.00 9.65 7.45
CA ILE A 178 -15.64 10.72 6.67
C ILE A 178 -17.06 10.98 7.17
N LYS A 179 -17.85 9.94 7.38
CA LYS A 179 -19.22 10.04 7.90
C LYS A 179 -19.25 10.57 9.33
N PHE A 180 -18.35 10.10 10.19
CA PHE A 180 -18.25 10.55 11.58
C PHE A 180 -17.83 12.02 11.64
N ALA A 181 -16.90 12.47 10.82
CA ALA A 181 -16.52 13.88 10.69
C ALA A 181 -17.71 14.75 10.25
N ARG A 182 -18.50 14.33 9.27
CA ARG A 182 -19.71 15.04 8.83
C ARG A 182 -20.79 15.06 9.92
N LYS A 183 -20.98 13.97 10.64
CA LYS A 183 -21.92 13.91 11.77
C LYS A 183 -21.48 14.84 12.90
N TYR A 184 -20.17 14.85 13.22
CA TYR A 184 -19.58 15.76 14.19
C TYR A 184 -19.78 17.21 13.77
N GLY A 185 -19.44 17.58 12.54
CA GLY A 185 -19.64 18.93 12.02
C GLY A 185 -21.09 19.39 12.11
N LYS A 186 -22.06 18.50 11.81
CA LYS A 186 -23.48 18.80 11.98
C LYS A 186 -23.90 18.97 13.44
N SER A 187 -23.23 18.32 14.39
CA SER A 187 -23.49 18.54 15.82
C SER A 187 -22.93 19.88 16.32
N VAL A 188 -21.85 20.40 15.69
CA VAL A 188 -21.28 21.73 15.98
C VAL A 188 -22.10 22.84 15.32
N GLN A 189 -22.53 22.64 14.06
CA GLN A 189 -23.37 23.57 13.29
C GLN A 189 -24.57 22.86 12.71
N PRO A 190 -25.71 22.88 13.41
CA PRO A 190 -26.93 22.15 13.04
C PRO A 190 -27.54 22.55 11.69
N ASP A 191 -27.26 23.76 11.19
CA ASP A 191 -27.70 24.25 9.87
C ASP A 191 -27.05 23.48 8.70
N GLY A 192 -26.01 22.66 8.99
CA GLY A 192 -25.32 21.85 8.00
C GLY A 192 -24.25 22.60 7.19
N SER A 193 -23.96 23.84 7.52
CA SER A 193 -22.90 24.62 6.84
C SER A 193 -21.50 24.04 7.04
N LYS A 194 -21.27 23.31 8.16
CA LYS A 194 -20.01 22.65 8.50
C LYS A 194 -19.95 21.22 7.96
N HIS A 195 -19.62 21.04 6.67
CA HIS A 195 -19.62 19.74 5.98
C HIS A 195 -18.42 19.49 5.07
N GLU A 196 -17.54 20.49 4.91
CA GLU A 196 -16.37 20.36 4.05
C GLU A 196 -15.33 19.42 4.68
N LEU A 197 -14.65 18.66 3.82
CA LEU A 197 -13.55 17.76 4.17
C LEU A 197 -12.28 18.20 3.45
N VAL A 198 -11.17 18.13 4.14
CA VAL A 198 -9.85 18.47 3.59
C VAL A 198 -9.00 17.20 3.51
N SER A 199 -8.31 17.02 2.39
CA SER A 199 -7.24 16.05 2.21
C SER A 199 -6.06 16.71 1.46
N PHE A 200 -4.98 15.95 1.20
CA PHE A 200 -3.74 16.55 0.68
C PHE A 200 -3.30 15.89 -0.62
N GLN A 201 -2.66 16.67 -1.50
CA GLN A 201 -2.07 16.15 -2.74
C GLN A 201 -1.13 14.97 -2.43
N GLY A 202 -1.14 13.95 -3.29
CA GLY A 202 -0.37 12.73 -3.09
C GLY A 202 -0.99 11.73 -2.12
N SER A 203 -2.13 12.02 -1.46
CA SER A 203 -2.77 11.05 -0.58
C SER A 203 -3.49 9.93 -1.31
N PHE A 204 -3.62 8.80 -0.62
CA PHE A 204 -4.42 7.65 -1.05
C PHE A 204 -5.27 7.12 0.11
N HIS A 205 -6.56 7.41 0.07
CA HIS A 205 -7.50 7.03 1.13
C HIS A 205 -8.47 5.89 0.74
N GLY A 206 -8.43 5.42 -0.50
CA GLY A 206 -9.21 4.27 -0.98
C GLY A 206 -9.87 4.46 -2.33
N ARG A 207 -10.76 3.51 -2.68
CA ARG A 207 -11.40 3.41 -4.00
C ARG A 207 -12.94 3.44 -3.97
N THR A 208 -13.58 3.48 -2.80
CA THR A 208 -15.01 3.78 -2.68
C THR A 208 -15.26 5.27 -2.92
N MET A 209 -16.47 5.68 -3.25
CA MET A 209 -16.74 7.05 -3.71
C MET A 209 -16.31 8.13 -2.70
N GLY A 210 -16.52 7.95 -1.40
CA GLY A 210 -16.07 8.91 -0.38
C GLY A 210 -14.56 8.91 -0.22
N SER A 211 -13.93 7.75 -0.07
CA SER A 211 -12.49 7.63 0.06
C SER A 211 -11.75 8.00 -1.24
N LEU A 212 -12.36 7.77 -2.41
CA LEU A 212 -11.84 8.24 -3.70
C LEU A 212 -11.93 9.76 -3.82
N SER A 213 -13.01 10.37 -3.30
CA SER A 213 -13.13 11.84 -3.25
C SER A 213 -12.09 12.47 -2.32
N ALA A 214 -11.62 11.75 -1.29
CA ALA A 214 -10.51 12.16 -0.44
C ALA A 214 -9.12 11.87 -1.05
N THR A 215 -9.04 11.19 -2.19
CA THR A 215 -7.80 10.82 -2.89
C THR A 215 -7.60 11.73 -4.11
N PRO A 216 -6.94 12.91 -4.00
CA PRO A 216 -6.86 13.91 -5.07
C PRO A 216 -5.87 13.50 -6.16
N ASN A 217 -6.17 12.43 -6.87
CA ASN A 217 -5.40 11.95 -7.99
C ASN A 217 -6.29 11.93 -9.24
N PRO A 218 -6.01 12.81 -10.24
CA PRO A 218 -6.82 12.91 -11.46
C PRO A 218 -6.93 11.57 -12.21
N LYS A 219 -5.89 10.75 -12.21
CA LYS A 219 -5.90 9.41 -12.83
C LYS A 219 -6.98 8.52 -12.24
N TYR A 220 -7.27 8.64 -10.95
CA TYR A 220 -8.26 7.82 -10.27
C TYR A 220 -9.64 8.45 -10.25
N GLN A 221 -9.73 9.78 -10.14
CA GLN A 221 -11.02 10.48 -10.02
C GLN A 221 -11.70 10.74 -11.36
N LYS A 222 -10.93 11.15 -12.40
CA LYS A 222 -11.49 11.58 -13.70
C LYS A 222 -12.43 10.54 -14.34
N PRO A 223 -12.13 9.22 -14.33
CA PRO A 223 -13.03 8.22 -14.92
C PRO A 223 -14.39 8.09 -14.21
N PHE A 224 -14.51 8.56 -12.96
CA PHE A 224 -15.70 8.38 -12.11
C PHE A 224 -16.36 9.70 -11.70
N SER A 225 -15.96 10.80 -12.33
CA SER A 225 -16.53 12.13 -12.06
C SER A 225 -18.05 12.18 -12.36
N PRO A 226 -18.84 12.95 -11.56
CA PRO A 226 -18.41 13.87 -10.50
C PRO A 226 -18.11 13.16 -9.18
N MET A 227 -17.15 13.69 -8.41
CA MET A 227 -16.83 13.22 -7.08
C MET A 227 -17.87 13.71 -6.06
N ILE A 228 -17.88 13.12 -4.86
CA ILE A 228 -18.74 13.58 -3.76
C ILE A 228 -18.37 15.03 -3.43
N PRO A 229 -19.33 15.97 -3.38
CA PRO A 229 -19.06 17.37 -3.13
C PRO A 229 -18.58 17.64 -1.71
N GLY A 230 -17.87 18.76 -1.54
CA GLY A 230 -17.38 19.25 -0.25
C GLY A 230 -15.96 18.82 0.10
N PHE A 231 -15.20 18.21 -0.81
CA PHE A 231 -13.77 17.94 -0.62
C PHE A 231 -12.91 19.10 -1.13
N LYS A 232 -11.93 19.50 -0.33
CA LYS A 232 -10.88 20.46 -0.66
C LYS A 232 -9.51 19.81 -0.55
N TYR A 233 -8.56 20.26 -1.35
CA TYR A 233 -7.24 19.64 -1.45
C TYR A 233 -6.14 20.66 -1.18
N GLY A 234 -5.28 20.33 -0.20
CA GLY A 234 -4.12 21.15 0.17
C GLY A 234 -2.80 20.55 -0.34
N THR A 235 -1.76 21.36 -0.27
CA THR A 235 -0.39 20.89 -0.47
C THR A 235 0.13 20.26 0.82
N TYR A 236 0.73 19.09 0.72
CA TYR A 236 1.28 18.38 1.86
C TYR A 236 2.52 19.13 2.42
N ASN A 237 2.60 19.28 3.73
CA ASN A 237 3.62 20.08 4.44
C ASN A 237 3.59 21.61 4.19
N ASP A 238 2.54 22.14 3.56
CA ASP A 238 2.36 23.60 3.42
C ASP A 238 1.66 24.20 4.65
N ILE A 239 2.45 24.71 5.61
CA ILE A 239 1.93 25.34 6.82
C ILE A 239 1.22 26.67 6.50
N ALA A 240 1.72 27.44 5.54
CA ALA A 240 1.18 28.76 5.22
C ALA A 240 -0.25 28.68 4.67
N GLY A 241 -0.56 27.65 3.88
CA GLY A 241 -1.89 27.47 3.29
C GLY A 241 -2.96 26.90 4.23
N ILE A 242 -2.61 26.48 5.46
CA ILE A 242 -3.55 25.79 6.36
C ILE A 242 -4.78 26.65 6.67
N ASN A 243 -4.62 27.94 6.98
CA ASN A 243 -5.73 28.79 7.41
C ASN A 243 -6.74 29.06 6.30
N ASP A 244 -6.29 29.16 5.06
CA ASP A 244 -7.16 29.36 3.90
C ASP A 244 -7.87 28.05 3.49
N LEU A 245 -7.22 26.92 3.75
CA LEU A 245 -7.72 25.59 3.39
C LEU A 245 -8.75 25.09 4.42
N VAL A 246 -8.43 25.17 5.71
CA VAL A 246 -9.24 24.68 6.84
C VAL A 246 -10.03 25.87 7.43
N THR A 247 -11.31 25.93 7.06
CA THR A 247 -12.20 27.08 7.37
C THR A 247 -13.30 26.68 8.36
N GLU A 248 -14.14 27.62 8.75
CA GLU A 248 -15.31 27.37 9.62
C GLU A 248 -16.29 26.34 9.03
N LYS A 249 -16.26 26.12 7.70
CA LYS A 249 -17.09 25.12 7.02
C LYS A 249 -16.49 23.73 7.08
N THR A 250 -15.22 23.58 7.48
CA THR A 250 -14.53 22.30 7.55
C THR A 250 -15.02 21.49 8.73
N CYS A 251 -15.55 20.31 8.50
CA CYS A 251 -15.93 19.35 9.52
C CYS A 251 -14.82 18.36 9.87
N GLY A 252 -13.90 18.09 8.93
CA GLY A 252 -12.80 17.17 9.16
C GLY A 252 -11.64 17.34 8.18
N VAL A 253 -10.45 16.98 8.65
CA VAL A 253 -9.22 16.93 7.85
C VAL A 253 -8.69 15.50 7.93
N ILE A 254 -8.46 14.86 6.79
CA ILE A 254 -7.88 13.52 6.70
C ILE A 254 -6.47 13.59 6.12
N ILE A 255 -5.52 12.93 6.79
CA ILE A 255 -4.12 12.93 6.42
C ILE A 255 -3.45 11.60 6.73
N GLU A 256 -2.56 11.15 5.85
CA GLU A 256 -1.61 10.08 6.17
C GLU A 256 -0.39 10.72 6.86
N PRO A 257 0.01 10.31 8.08
CA PRO A 257 1.28 10.75 8.68
C PRO A 257 2.51 10.44 7.83
N ILE A 258 2.44 9.36 7.04
CA ILE A 258 3.37 9.05 5.96
C ILE A 258 2.55 8.61 4.76
N GLN A 259 2.60 9.37 3.68
CA GLN A 259 1.92 9.05 2.43
C GLN A 259 2.58 7.84 1.78
N GLY A 260 1.94 6.68 1.85
CA GLY A 260 2.52 5.47 1.28
C GLY A 260 2.53 5.45 -0.24
N GLU A 261 1.38 5.73 -0.87
CA GLU A 261 1.19 5.69 -2.32
C GLU A 261 1.74 6.95 -3.01
N GLY A 262 1.75 8.08 -2.32
CA GLY A 262 2.19 9.37 -2.86
C GLY A 262 3.70 9.54 -3.01
N GLY A 263 4.52 8.55 -2.58
CA GLY A 263 5.97 8.61 -2.72
C GLY A 263 6.74 8.51 -1.40
N VAL A 264 6.14 7.93 -0.38
CA VAL A 264 6.69 7.82 0.99
C VAL A 264 7.04 9.20 1.57
N ASN A 265 6.15 10.18 1.38
CA ASN A 265 6.32 11.52 1.93
C ASN A 265 5.96 11.53 3.42
N VAL A 266 6.82 12.08 4.25
CA VAL A 266 6.63 12.17 5.71
C VAL A 266 6.08 13.55 6.07
N ALA A 267 5.00 13.60 6.86
CA ALA A 267 4.52 14.86 7.43
C ALA A 267 5.53 15.39 8.44
N THR A 268 5.83 16.69 8.37
CA THR A 268 6.66 17.32 9.40
C THR A 268 5.86 17.49 10.68
N GLN A 269 6.55 17.47 11.83
CA GLN A 269 5.91 17.67 13.13
C GLN A 269 5.25 19.03 13.20
N GLU A 270 5.90 20.06 12.69
CA GLU A 270 5.42 21.45 12.66
C GLU A 270 4.11 21.57 11.87
N PHE A 271 4.03 20.88 10.73
CA PHE A 271 2.81 20.84 9.91
C PHE A 271 1.65 20.16 10.65
N LEU A 272 1.88 19.02 11.29
CA LEU A 272 0.85 18.30 12.03
C LEU A 272 0.38 19.08 13.28
N LEU A 273 1.29 19.76 13.98
CA LEU A 273 0.95 20.66 15.08
C LEU A 273 0.10 21.85 14.61
N ALA A 274 0.49 22.51 13.52
CA ALA A 274 -0.26 23.62 12.93
C ALA A 274 -1.65 23.17 12.46
N LEU A 275 -1.73 21.99 11.80
CA LEU A 275 -2.96 21.42 11.34
C LEU A 275 -3.91 21.08 12.49
N ARG A 276 -3.41 20.43 13.56
CA ARG A 276 -4.20 20.13 14.77
C ARG A 276 -4.71 21.39 15.42
N LYS A 277 -3.83 22.40 15.59
CA LYS A 277 -4.22 23.69 16.15
C LYS A 277 -5.38 24.30 15.36
N ARG A 278 -5.24 24.38 14.03
CA ARG A 278 -6.30 24.97 13.18
C ARG A 278 -7.60 24.17 13.23
N CYS A 279 -7.54 22.82 13.22
CA CYS A 279 -8.73 22.00 13.40
C CYS A 279 -9.46 22.31 14.71
N THR A 280 -8.70 22.50 15.81
CA THR A 280 -9.27 22.85 17.11
C THR A 280 -9.93 24.23 17.09
N GLU A 281 -9.28 25.23 16.49
CA GLU A 281 -9.80 26.61 16.38
C GLU A 281 -11.15 26.66 15.65
N VAL A 282 -11.29 25.90 14.56
CA VAL A 282 -12.53 25.90 13.78
C VAL A 282 -13.53 24.84 14.21
N GLY A 283 -13.21 23.97 15.19
CA GLY A 283 -14.07 22.86 15.63
C GLY A 283 -14.24 21.78 14.55
N ALA A 284 -13.16 21.42 13.87
CA ALA A 284 -13.07 20.30 12.93
C ALA A 284 -12.35 19.11 13.56
N VAL A 285 -12.69 17.86 13.17
CA VAL A 285 -11.95 16.67 13.60
C VAL A 285 -10.71 16.45 12.73
N LEU A 286 -9.61 16.02 13.35
CA LEU A 286 -8.42 15.56 12.66
C LEU A 286 -8.43 14.04 12.55
N ILE A 287 -8.29 13.51 11.35
CA ILE A 287 -8.28 12.08 11.02
C ILE A 287 -6.88 11.70 10.56
N HIS A 288 -6.21 10.80 11.27
CA HIS A 288 -5.01 10.18 10.77
C HIS A 288 -5.34 8.84 10.08
N ASP A 289 -5.07 8.77 8.79
CA ASP A 289 -5.09 7.52 8.04
C ASP A 289 -3.78 6.76 8.29
N GLU A 290 -3.85 5.81 9.21
CA GLU A 290 -2.73 4.95 9.56
C GLU A 290 -2.86 3.52 8.98
N ILE A 291 -3.61 3.38 7.89
CA ILE A 291 -3.84 2.11 7.21
C ILE A 291 -2.52 1.50 6.72
N GLN A 292 -1.57 2.33 6.29
CA GLN A 292 -0.29 1.82 5.81
C GLN A 292 0.86 2.02 6.81
N CYS A 293 0.92 3.16 7.50
CA CYS A 293 2.02 3.51 8.39
C CYS A 293 1.82 3.07 9.85
N GLY A 294 0.61 2.65 10.23
CA GLY A 294 0.30 2.16 11.57
C GLY A 294 0.76 0.74 11.86
N LEU A 295 0.33 0.20 12.99
CA LEU A 295 0.56 -1.17 13.44
C LEU A 295 2.05 -1.56 13.42
N SER A 296 2.85 -0.73 14.09
CA SER A 296 4.28 -0.89 14.36
C SER A 296 5.22 -0.75 13.17
N ARG A 297 4.71 -0.43 11.98
CA ARG A 297 5.54 -0.26 10.77
C ARG A 297 6.57 0.86 10.91
N THR A 298 6.30 1.90 11.71
CA THR A 298 7.20 3.02 11.98
C THR A 298 8.03 2.89 13.26
N GLY A 299 8.01 1.70 13.90
CA GLY A 299 8.68 1.45 15.19
C GLY A 299 7.88 1.93 16.41
N LYS A 300 6.64 2.36 16.22
CA LYS A 300 5.62 2.62 17.25
C LYS A 300 4.31 2.00 16.76
N LEU A 301 3.40 1.65 17.69
CA LEU A 301 2.11 1.06 17.31
C LEU A 301 1.38 1.93 16.28
N TRP A 302 1.37 3.24 16.49
CA TRP A 302 0.88 4.26 15.56
C TRP A 302 1.99 5.24 15.20
N ALA A 303 2.00 5.74 13.97
CA ALA A 303 2.97 6.73 13.54
C ALA A 303 2.85 8.03 14.37
N HIS A 304 1.63 8.45 14.71
CA HIS A 304 1.39 9.64 15.54
C HIS A 304 1.87 9.49 16.99
N ALA A 305 2.05 8.28 17.51
CA ALA A 305 2.59 8.08 18.86
C ALA A 305 4.06 8.56 19.03
N ALA A 306 4.71 8.91 17.95
CA ALA A 306 6.02 9.54 17.95
C ALA A 306 5.96 11.09 17.99
N LEU A 307 4.77 11.67 17.92
CA LEU A 307 4.51 13.11 17.92
C LEU A 307 4.13 13.59 19.32
N PRO A 308 4.26 14.90 19.61
CA PRO A 308 3.66 15.51 20.80
C PRO A 308 2.14 15.28 20.84
N LYS A 309 1.55 15.17 22.02
CA LYS A 309 0.10 14.95 22.20
C LYS A 309 -0.75 16.03 21.53
N GLU A 310 -0.23 17.22 21.43
CA GLU A 310 -0.84 18.40 20.79
C GLU A 310 -0.99 18.22 19.25
N ALA A 311 -0.37 17.20 18.67
CA ALA A 311 -0.52 16.85 17.25
C ALA A 311 -1.40 15.60 17.04
N HIS A 312 -1.94 15.01 18.10
CA HIS A 312 -2.70 13.76 18.01
C HIS A 312 -4.07 13.97 17.35
N PRO A 313 -4.59 12.96 16.63
CA PRO A 313 -5.87 13.03 15.94
C PRO A 313 -7.07 12.81 16.89
N ASP A 314 -8.27 13.05 16.36
CA ASP A 314 -9.54 12.66 16.97
C ASP A 314 -10.01 11.29 16.47
N ILE A 315 -9.57 10.90 15.26
CA ILE A 315 -9.93 9.65 14.59
C ILE A 315 -8.67 9.02 13.99
N VAL A 316 -8.52 7.72 14.15
CA VAL A 316 -7.50 6.90 13.46
C VAL A 316 -8.19 5.82 12.64
N THR A 317 -7.78 5.66 11.39
CA THR A 317 -8.21 4.54 10.55
C THR A 317 -7.08 3.54 10.36
N THR A 318 -7.41 2.25 10.35
CA THR A 318 -6.44 1.15 10.21
C THR A 318 -7.04 -0.02 9.43
N ALA A 319 -6.18 -0.80 8.78
CA ALA A 319 -6.51 -2.03 8.05
C ALA A 319 -5.21 -2.81 7.75
N LYS A 320 -5.05 -3.34 6.55
CA LYS A 320 -3.81 -4.00 6.05
C LYS A 320 -3.19 -4.93 7.08
N ALA A 321 -2.15 -4.48 7.80
CA ALA A 321 -1.46 -5.26 8.83
C ALA A 321 -2.40 -5.78 9.93
N LEU A 322 -3.53 -5.13 10.18
CA LEU A 322 -4.55 -5.56 11.14
C LEU A 322 -5.04 -6.98 10.86
N GLY A 323 -5.11 -7.37 9.58
CA GLY A 323 -5.57 -8.69 9.16
C GLY A 323 -4.47 -9.65 8.70
N ASN A 324 -3.23 -9.17 8.50
CA ASN A 324 -2.12 -9.97 7.94
C ASN A 324 -2.54 -10.83 6.74
N GLY A 325 -3.30 -10.25 5.80
CA GLY A 325 -3.85 -10.93 4.63
C GLY A 325 -5.36 -11.20 4.70
N PHE A 326 -5.96 -11.23 5.89
CA PHE A 326 -7.41 -11.35 6.04
C PHE A 326 -8.09 -9.96 5.95
N PRO A 327 -9.21 -9.83 5.22
CA PRO A 327 -9.92 -8.55 5.08
C PRO A 327 -10.52 -8.07 6.40
N ILE A 328 -9.95 -7.01 6.97
CA ILE A 328 -10.48 -6.31 8.15
C ILE A 328 -9.94 -4.87 8.17
N GLY A 329 -10.73 -3.95 8.70
CA GLY A 329 -10.37 -2.57 8.99
C GLY A 329 -11.04 -2.09 10.26
N ALA A 330 -10.59 -0.96 10.78
CA ALA A 330 -11.18 -0.35 11.95
C ALA A 330 -11.02 1.18 11.94
N THR A 331 -11.98 1.86 12.57
CA THR A 331 -11.96 3.30 12.82
C THR A 331 -12.04 3.50 14.34
N LEU A 332 -10.96 4.02 14.91
CA LEU A 332 -10.87 4.36 16.33
C LEU A 332 -11.21 5.85 16.50
N VAL A 333 -11.97 6.18 17.53
CA VAL A 333 -12.44 7.55 17.77
C VAL A 333 -12.25 7.94 19.25
N THR A 334 -12.11 9.24 19.50
CA THR A 334 -12.17 9.81 20.87
C THR A 334 -13.59 9.74 21.43
N GLU A 335 -13.76 9.95 22.76
CA GLU A 335 -15.08 10.00 23.38
C GLU A 335 -15.91 11.17 22.87
N ASP A 336 -15.30 12.33 22.57
CA ASP A 336 -16.01 13.47 22.01
C ASP A 336 -16.65 13.14 20.65
N VAL A 337 -15.89 12.55 19.71
CA VAL A 337 -16.43 12.10 18.44
C VAL A 337 -17.49 11.02 18.64
N SER A 338 -17.21 10.02 19.47
CA SER A 338 -18.12 8.89 19.73
C SER A 338 -19.45 9.33 20.31
N SER A 339 -19.48 10.34 21.17
CA SER A 339 -20.70 10.87 21.80
C SER A 339 -21.71 11.44 20.81
N LYS A 340 -21.27 11.78 19.58
CA LYS A 340 -22.13 12.31 18.51
C LYS A 340 -22.71 11.21 17.62
N ILE A 341 -22.18 9.98 17.71
CA ILE A 341 -22.63 8.85 16.88
C ILE A 341 -23.70 8.06 17.64
N VAL A 342 -24.84 7.85 17.02
CA VAL A 342 -25.96 7.12 17.61
C VAL A 342 -26.27 5.85 16.82
N THR A 343 -27.02 4.93 17.44
CA THR A 343 -27.44 3.68 16.81
C THR A 343 -28.17 3.96 15.49
N GLY A 344 -27.73 3.28 14.42
CA GLY A 344 -28.30 3.41 13.08
C GLY A 344 -27.57 4.40 12.16
N ASP A 345 -26.63 5.21 12.65
CA ASP A 345 -25.91 6.18 11.81
C ASP A 345 -24.97 5.51 10.79
N HIS A 346 -24.40 4.37 11.13
CA HIS A 346 -23.50 3.63 10.25
C HIS A 346 -23.54 2.13 10.55
N GLY A 347 -23.12 1.31 9.57
CA GLY A 347 -23.11 -0.14 9.71
C GLY A 347 -22.38 -0.84 8.57
N THR A 348 -22.16 -2.12 8.75
CA THR A 348 -21.56 -3.04 7.78
C THR A 348 -22.05 -4.45 8.05
N THR A 349 -22.23 -5.26 7.01
CA THR A 349 -22.70 -6.65 7.16
C THR A 349 -21.65 -7.53 7.82
N TYR A 350 -20.42 -7.49 7.34
CA TYR A 350 -19.35 -8.42 7.77
C TYR A 350 -18.38 -7.83 8.80
N GLY A 351 -18.33 -6.53 8.97
CA GLY A 351 -17.48 -5.89 9.97
C GLY A 351 -17.83 -6.37 11.38
N GLY A 352 -16.82 -6.63 12.22
CA GLY A 352 -17.03 -7.19 13.55
C GLY A 352 -17.29 -8.70 13.57
N ASN A 353 -17.10 -9.43 12.45
CA ASN A 353 -17.26 -10.88 12.45
C ASN A 353 -16.23 -11.54 13.39
N PRO A 354 -16.65 -12.59 14.13
CA PRO A 354 -15.78 -13.22 15.14
C PRO A 354 -14.50 -13.84 14.59
N LEU A 355 -14.51 -14.31 13.33
CA LEU A 355 -13.31 -14.87 12.69
C LEU A 355 -12.25 -13.80 12.50
N GLY A 356 -12.60 -12.70 11.84
CA GLY A 356 -11.67 -11.58 11.60
C GLY A 356 -11.24 -10.90 12.89
N CYS A 357 -12.16 -10.71 13.85
CA CYS A 357 -11.85 -10.08 15.14
C CYS A 357 -10.91 -10.92 16.01
N ARG A 358 -11.10 -12.25 16.08
CA ARG A 358 -10.17 -13.14 16.80
C ARG A 358 -8.77 -13.12 16.17
N LEU A 359 -8.74 -13.14 14.86
CA LEU A 359 -7.49 -13.06 14.12
C LEU A 359 -6.76 -11.74 14.39
N ALA A 360 -7.44 -10.61 14.20
CA ALA A 360 -6.88 -9.29 14.43
C ALA A 360 -6.46 -9.07 15.89
N HIS A 361 -7.19 -9.63 16.87
CA HIS A 361 -6.80 -9.60 18.28
C HIS A 361 -5.40 -10.22 18.49
N ASN A 362 -5.14 -11.39 17.93
CA ASN A 362 -3.81 -12.02 18.01
C ASN A 362 -2.74 -11.18 17.30
N ILE A 363 -3.05 -10.65 16.12
CA ILE A 363 -2.11 -9.83 15.34
C ILE A 363 -1.76 -8.55 16.09
N VAL A 364 -2.73 -7.81 16.62
CA VAL A 364 -2.51 -6.58 17.38
C VAL A 364 -1.69 -6.87 18.64
N THR A 365 -1.97 -7.96 19.36
CA THR A 365 -1.19 -8.38 20.54
C THR A 365 0.30 -8.53 20.20
N ARG A 366 0.61 -9.17 19.07
CA ARG A 366 1.99 -9.37 18.60
C ARG A 366 2.63 -8.11 18.05
N LEU A 367 1.89 -7.32 17.26
CA LEU A 367 2.41 -6.08 16.70
C LEU A 367 2.61 -4.99 17.75
N SER A 368 1.87 -5.02 18.87
CA SER A 368 2.05 -4.07 19.97
C SER A 368 3.23 -4.41 20.90
N ASP A 369 3.96 -5.50 20.64
CA ASP A 369 5.14 -5.88 21.42
C ASP A 369 6.25 -4.82 21.28
N PRO A 370 6.74 -4.23 22.39
CA PRO A 370 7.83 -3.26 22.37
C PRO A 370 9.13 -3.77 21.75
N GLU A 371 9.43 -5.07 21.88
CA GLU A 371 10.65 -5.64 21.28
C GLU A 371 10.55 -5.70 19.75
N LEU A 372 9.38 -6.06 19.20
CA LEU A 372 9.14 -5.95 17.76
C LEU A 372 9.29 -4.50 17.26
N GLN A 373 8.77 -3.53 18.01
CA GLN A 373 8.88 -2.11 17.66
C GLN A 373 10.33 -1.62 17.64
N LYS A 374 11.14 -2.03 18.60
CA LYS A 374 12.59 -1.74 18.63
C LYS A 374 13.33 -2.42 17.47
N ASP A 375 12.94 -3.65 17.14
CA ASP A 375 13.54 -4.43 16.07
C ASP A 375 13.25 -3.80 14.70
N VAL A 376 12.05 -3.26 14.48
CA VAL A 376 11.71 -2.47 13.28
C VAL A 376 12.68 -1.30 13.08
N LEU A 377 13.06 -0.59 14.14
CA LEU A 377 14.01 0.53 14.05
C LEU A 377 15.45 0.07 13.77
N LYS A 378 15.86 -1.11 14.28
CA LYS A 378 17.16 -1.71 13.92
C LYS A 378 17.20 -2.09 12.45
N LYS A 379 16.13 -2.69 11.94
CA LYS A 379 15.97 -3.05 10.53
C LYS A 379 15.96 -1.81 9.63
N GLU A 380 15.30 -0.73 10.04
CA GLU A 380 15.40 0.55 9.34
C GLU A 380 16.85 0.99 9.20
N ALA A 381 17.63 0.96 10.30
CA ALA A 381 19.04 1.33 10.26
C ALA A 381 19.83 0.45 9.29
N ARG A 382 19.53 -0.86 9.21
CA ARG A 382 20.13 -1.78 8.25
C ARG A 382 19.82 -1.40 6.80
N PHE A 383 18.55 -1.13 6.47
CA PHE A 383 18.16 -0.63 5.15
C PHE A 383 18.88 0.68 4.79
N ARG A 384 18.97 1.62 5.74
CA ARG A 384 19.63 2.91 5.50
C ARG A 384 21.12 2.75 5.20
N GLN A 385 21.83 1.80 5.82
CA GLN A 385 23.22 1.49 5.47
C GLN A 385 23.35 1.06 4.01
N HIS A 386 22.46 0.20 3.52
CA HIS A 386 22.42 -0.19 2.12
C HIS A 386 22.05 0.96 1.19
N PHE A 387 21.11 1.83 1.56
CA PHE A 387 20.75 2.99 0.74
C PHE A 387 21.90 3.99 0.60
N VAL A 388 22.73 4.18 1.65
CA VAL A 388 23.96 4.98 1.54
C VAL A 388 24.89 4.37 0.49
N ARG A 389 25.16 3.07 0.57
CA ARG A 389 25.99 2.36 -0.42
C ARG A 389 25.46 2.48 -1.85
N ILE A 390 24.15 2.32 -2.02
CA ILE A 390 23.49 2.45 -3.33
C ILE A 390 23.57 3.90 -3.83
N HIS A 391 23.37 4.90 -2.97
CA HIS A 391 23.53 6.30 -3.36
C HIS A 391 24.98 6.60 -3.81
N GLU A 392 25.99 6.13 -3.07
CA GLU A 392 27.40 6.27 -3.46
C GLU A 392 27.70 5.58 -4.80
N ALA A 393 27.05 4.44 -5.06
CA ALA A 393 27.22 3.70 -6.31
C ALA A 393 26.50 4.36 -7.51
N PHE A 394 25.40 5.08 -7.27
CA PHE A 394 24.55 5.70 -8.30
C PHE A 394 24.16 7.15 -7.95
N PRO A 395 25.12 8.07 -7.76
CA PRO A 395 24.87 9.42 -7.26
C PRO A 395 23.98 10.27 -8.20
N ASP A 396 24.03 10.03 -9.51
CA ASP A 396 23.21 10.75 -10.49
C ASP A 396 21.77 10.19 -10.62
N VAL A 397 21.54 8.98 -10.09
CA VAL A 397 20.26 8.28 -10.18
C VAL A 397 19.47 8.39 -8.89
N VAL A 398 20.09 8.16 -7.74
CA VAL A 398 19.44 8.23 -6.43
C VAL A 398 19.39 9.67 -5.95
N GLN A 399 18.19 10.19 -5.76
CA GLN A 399 17.98 11.59 -5.35
C GLN A 399 17.76 11.74 -3.85
N GLU A 400 16.95 10.85 -3.25
CA GLU A 400 16.54 10.98 -1.86
C GLU A 400 16.12 9.64 -1.26
N VAL A 401 16.35 9.46 0.04
CA VAL A 401 15.84 8.35 0.86
C VAL A 401 14.84 8.90 1.88
N ARG A 402 13.60 8.46 1.81
CA ARG A 402 12.49 8.92 2.64
C ARG A 402 11.90 7.81 3.50
N GLY A 403 11.07 8.19 4.46
CA GLY A 403 10.30 7.25 5.28
C GLY A 403 10.84 7.05 6.68
N ARG A 404 10.22 6.12 7.43
CA ARG A 404 10.54 5.77 8.81
C ARG A 404 10.17 4.33 9.10
N GLY A 405 10.97 3.63 9.91
CA GLY A 405 10.78 2.21 10.19
C GLY A 405 10.88 1.39 8.90
N LEU A 406 9.90 0.53 8.66
CA LEU A 406 9.83 -0.30 7.46
C LEU A 406 8.75 0.18 6.46
N ILE A 407 8.60 1.49 6.33
CA ILE A 407 7.96 2.16 5.20
C ILE A 407 8.97 3.16 4.63
N LEU A 408 9.73 2.71 3.63
CA LEU A 408 10.88 3.42 3.09
C LEU A 408 10.73 3.65 1.58
N GLY A 409 11.24 4.77 1.11
CA GLY A 409 11.23 5.18 -0.28
C GLY A 409 12.62 5.57 -0.76
N LEU A 410 13.00 5.08 -1.93
CA LEU A 410 14.20 5.48 -2.65
C LEU A 410 13.78 6.22 -3.91
N GLN A 411 13.92 7.55 -3.89
CA GLN A 411 13.58 8.41 -5.02
C GLN A 411 14.67 8.33 -6.10
N LEU A 412 14.25 8.06 -7.33
CA LEU A 412 15.14 8.02 -8.50
C LEU A 412 14.91 9.23 -9.42
N SER A 413 15.94 9.59 -10.19
CA SER A 413 15.85 10.62 -11.25
C SER A 413 15.14 10.12 -12.52
N ALA A 414 14.96 8.78 -12.65
CA ALA A 414 14.36 8.12 -13.82
C ALA A 414 13.22 7.19 -13.41
N ASP A 415 12.45 6.71 -14.40
CA ASP A 415 11.38 5.72 -14.18
C ASP A 415 11.96 4.45 -13.52
N PRO A 416 11.43 4.03 -12.37
CA PRO A 416 11.88 2.82 -11.66
C PRO A 416 11.40 1.50 -12.29
N THR A 417 10.50 1.53 -13.27
CA THR A 417 9.90 0.32 -13.88
C THR A 417 10.95 -0.67 -14.41
N PRO A 418 12.01 -0.25 -15.10
CA PRO A 418 13.07 -1.17 -15.53
C PRO A 418 13.80 -1.84 -14.35
N VAL A 419 14.05 -1.09 -13.27
CA VAL A 419 14.68 -1.63 -12.04
C VAL A 419 13.78 -2.66 -11.36
N ILE A 420 12.46 -2.39 -11.27
CA ILE A 420 11.48 -3.33 -10.71
C ILE A 420 11.43 -4.62 -11.51
N THR A 421 11.46 -4.54 -12.83
CA THR A 421 11.50 -5.71 -13.71
C THR A 421 12.78 -6.51 -13.52
N ALA A 422 13.94 -5.84 -13.53
CA ALA A 422 15.23 -6.48 -13.31
C ALA A 422 15.36 -7.10 -11.91
N ALA A 423 14.81 -6.45 -10.87
CA ALA A 423 14.75 -6.99 -9.51
C ALA A 423 13.88 -8.25 -9.43
N ARG A 424 12.68 -8.23 -10.04
CA ARG A 424 11.79 -9.39 -10.11
C ARG A 424 12.45 -10.57 -10.81
N GLU A 425 13.12 -10.34 -11.93
CA GLU A 425 13.87 -11.37 -12.66
C GLU A 425 15.05 -11.96 -11.87
N ARG A 426 15.42 -11.31 -10.78
CA ARG A 426 16.47 -11.76 -9.84
C ARG A 426 15.90 -12.27 -8.52
N GLY A 427 14.56 -12.40 -8.43
CA GLY A 427 13.89 -12.95 -7.26
C GLY A 427 13.61 -11.96 -6.13
N LEU A 428 13.55 -10.64 -6.42
CA LEU A 428 13.12 -9.64 -5.46
C LEU A 428 11.85 -8.91 -5.95
N LEU A 429 10.85 -8.82 -5.09
CA LEU A 429 9.67 -8.00 -5.33
C LEU A 429 9.80 -6.66 -4.63
N VAL A 430 9.77 -5.60 -5.40
CA VAL A 430 9.70 -4.21 -4.97
C VAL A 430 8.68 -3.49 -5.86
N ILE A 431 8.07 -2.41 -5.37
CA ILE A 431 7.03 -1.67 -6.08
C ILE A 431 7.37 -0.19 -6.18
N THR A 432 6.74 0.48 -7.15
CA THR A 432 6.80 1.94 -7.27
C THR A 432 5.68 2.61 -6.48
N CYS A 433 5.90 3.88 -6.13
CA CYS A 433 4.88 4.80 -5.64
C CYS A 433 5.23 6.24 -6.03
N GLY A 434 4.25 7.14 -5.98
CA GLY A 434 4.45 8.55 -6.36
C GLY A 434 5.07 8.71 -7.75
N THR A 435 6.01 9.64 -7.86
CA THR A 435 6.80 9.85 -9.06
C THR A 435 8.20 9.26 -8.85
N ASN A 436 8.56 8.25 -9.62
CA ASN A 436 9.90 7.65 -9.66
C ASN A 436 10.45 7.17 -8.29
N THR A 437 9.61 6.71 -7.38
CA THR A 437 10.04 6.23 -6.06
C THR A 437 9.89 4.71 -5.97
N LEU A 438 10.96 3.99 -5.66
CA LEU A 438 10.91 2.60 -5.20
C LEU A 438 10.44 2.57 -3.75
N ARG A 439 9.42 1.77 -3.44
CA ARG A 439 8.85 1.62 -2.10
C ARG A 439 9.17 0.27 -1.49
N PHE A 440 9.62 0.29 -0.24
CA PHE A 440 9.99 -0.87 0.56
C PHE A 440 9.07 -0.94 1.78
N VAL A 441 8.23 -1.96 1.82
CA VAL A 441 7.27 -2.23 2.90
C VAL A 441 7.27 -3.72 3.26
N PRO A 442 8.45 -4.31 3.56
CA PRO A 442 8.59 -5.74 3.82
C PRO A 442 7.79 -6.18 5.04
N PRO A 443 7.61 -7.50 5.29
CA PRO A 443 7.15 -7.99 6.58
C PRO A 443 8.00 -7.45 7.73
N LEU A 444 7.38 -7.14 8.88
CA LEU A 444 8.11 -6.61 10.04
C LEU A 444 9.02 -7.66 10.69
N ILE A 445 8.78 -8.93 10.38
CA ILE A 445 9.60 -10.07 10.84
C ILE A 445 10.85 -10.31 10.00
N ILE A 446 11.08 -9.55 8.92
CA ILE A 446 12.22 -9.71 8.03
C ILE A 446 13.54 -9.74 8.83
N SER A 447 14.44 -10.66 8.51
CA SER A 447 15.75 -10.76 9.15
C SER A 447 16.79 -9.86 8.48
N ASP A 448 17.90 -9.59 9.19
CA ASP A 448 19.04 -8.83 8.63
C ASP A 448 19.61 -9.52 7.39
N ALA A 449 19.68 -10.86 7.37
CA ALA A 449 20.16 -11.63 6.23
C ALA A 449 19.26 -11.48 5.00
N GLU A 450 17.91 -11.46 5.19
CA GLU A 450 16.96 -11.23 4.12
C GLU A 450 17.00 -9.78 3.61
N ILE A 451 17.28 -8.81 4.50
CA ILE A 451 17.50 -7.42 4.09
C ILE A 451 18.75 -7.35 3.19
N ASP A 452 19.84 -7.97 3.62
CA ASP A 452 21.10 -7.99 2.85
C ASP A 452 20.90 -8.67 1.49
N GLU A 453 20.27 -9.86 1.44
CA GLU A 453 19.92 -10.58 0.20
C GLU A 453 19.15 -9.67 -0.76
N GLY A 454 18.08 -9.05 -0.28
CA GLY A 454 17.23 -8.21 -1.13
C GLY A 454 17.92 -6.93 -1.61
N MET A 455 18.74 -6.32 -0.77
CA MET A 455 19.45 -5.09 -1.15
C MET A 455 20.63 -5.37 -2.10
N GLU A 456 21.27 -6.54 -2.02
CA GLU A 456 22.26 -6.99 -3.01
C GLU A 456 21.58 -7.27 -4.37
N ILE A 457 20.40 -7.91 -4.37
CA ILE A 457 19.61 -8.12 -5.59
C ILE A 457 19.20 -6.78 -6.20
N LEU A 458 18.77 -5.81 -5.39
CA LEU A 458 18.42 -4.48 -5.88
C LEU A 458 19.60 -3.76 -6.52
N GLU A 459 20.78 -3.80 -5.89
CA GLU A 459 21.98 -3.19 -6.44
C GLU A 459 22.40 -3.85 -7.77
N SER A 460 22.31 -5.19 -7.88
CA SER A 460 22.50 -5.92 -9.14
C SER A 460 21.51 -5.50 -10.21
N ALA A 461 20.23 -5.34 -9.86
CA ALA A 461 19.20 -4.85 -10.79
C ALA A 461 19.48 -3.42 -11.28
N MET A 462 19.91 -2.53 -10.39
CA MET A 462 20.28 -1.16 -10.74
C MET A 462 21.54 -1.12 -11.63
N ASN A 463 22.54 -1.97 -11.36
CA ASN A 463 23.70 -2.11 -12.23
C ASN A 463 23.31 -2.52 -13.66
N ALA A 464 22.42 -3.49 -13.80
CA ALA A 464 21.94 -3.95 -15.11
C ALA A 464 21.19 -2.86 -15.89
N VAL A 465 20.45 -1.98 -15.18
CA VAL A 465 19.66 -0.93 -15.82
C VAL A 465 20.50 0.32 -16.14
N PHE A 466 21.40 0.74 -15.23
CA PHE A 466 22.05 2.05 -15.33
C PHE A 466 23.52 1.99 -15.74
N ARG A 467 24.16 0.80 -15.73
CA ARG A 467 25.59 0.65 -16.08
C ARG A 467 25.88 -0.24 -17.28
N GLU A 468 24.85 -0.96 -17.82
CA GLU A 468 25.05 -1.74 -19.06
C GLU A 468 25.25 -0.79 -20.26
N PRO A 469 26.16 -1.11 -21.22
CA PRO A 469 26.40 -0.25 -22.39
C PRO A 469 25.13 -0.12 -23.26
N GLY A 470 24.60 1.08 -23.34
CA GLY A 470 23.43 1.41 -24.19
C GLY A 470 22.25 2.06 -23.47
N HIS A 471 22.25 2.13 -22.14
CA HIS A 471 21.20 2.86 -21.42
C HIS A 471 21.60 4.32 -21.22
N ILE A 472 20.85 5.25 -21.81
CA ILE A 472 20.97 6.70 -21.58
C ILE A 472 19.84 7.10 -20.64
N PRO A 473 20.12 7.46 -19.36
CA PRO A 473 19.07 7.93 -18.44
C PRO A 473 18.35 9.16 -19.01
N GLY A 474 17.02 9.12 -19.10
CA GLY A 474 16.18 10.29 -19.38
C GLY A 474 15.71 10.49 -20.81
N THR A 475 16.00 9.60 -21.77
CA THR A 475 15.54 9.77 -23.17
C THR A 475 14.28 9.01 -23.56
N ASP A 476 13.89 7.95 -22.82
CA ASP A 476 12.78 7.08 -23.22
C ASP A 476 11.38 7.62 -22.90
N GLY A 477 11.26 8.54 -21.94
CA GLY A 477 9.96 9.13 -21.58
C GLY A 477 9.40 10.17 -22.56
N GLN A 478 10.20 10.65 -23.52
CA GLN A 478 9.74 11.68 -24.50
C GLN A 478 9.21 11.09 -25.81
N GLN A 479 9.52 9.85 -26.14
CA GLN A 479 9.05 9.24 -27.40
C GLN A 479 7.66 8.61 -27.30
N GLU A 480 7.26 8.07 -26.16
CA GLU A 480 5.92 7.46 -26.01
C GLU A 480 4.78 8.49 -25.87
N MET A 481 5.06 9.71 -25.37
CA MET A 481 4.05 10.77 -25.30
C MET A 481 3.74 11.43 -26.68
N ARG A 482 4.52 11.17 -27.73
CA ARG A 482 4.23 11.67 -29.09
C ARG A 482 3.44 10.68 -29.95
N ALA A 483 3.28 9.44 -29.53
CA ALA A 483 2.55 8.40 -30.28
C ALA A 483 1.09 8.20 -29.82
N SER A 484 0.62 8.94 -28.82
CA SER A 484 -0.75 8.84 -28.25
C SER A 484 -1.51 10.17 -28.27
N ARG A 485 -1.29 10.98 -29.34
CA ARG A 485 -2.18 12.09 -29.65
C ARG A 485 -3.05 11.77 -30.86
#